data_b39d95af1bfbaf7a4bb765fec4bdb9f8
#
_entry.id   b39d95af1bfbaf7a4bb765fec4bdb9f8
#
_cell.length_a   1.000
_cell.length_b   1.000
_cell.length_c   1.000
_cell.angle_alpha   90.00
_cell.angle_beta   90.00
_cell.angle_gamma   90.00
#
_symmetry.space_group_name_H-M   'P 1'
#
loop_
_entity.id
_entity.type
_entity.pdbx_description
1 polymer ?
#
loop_
_entity_poly.entity_id
_entity_poly.type
_entity_poly.pdbx_seq_one_letter_code
_entity_poly.pdbx_strand_id
1 'polypeptide(L)'
;MAMTYRALSRLLSYPESKLQAEAHLCVDVIGGEGLVPERIVGSLGKLADHIAASDLYDAQAGYVDLFDRTRSVSLHLYEHVHGESRERGPAMVGLVELYRSRGLEMEVSDLPDYLP
;
A
#
# COMPACT_ATOMS: atom_id res chain seq x y z
N MET A 1 8.13 11.77 12.60
CA MET A 1 7.58 11.24 11.34
C MET A 1 6.24 10.58 11.59
N ALA A 2 5.25 10.90 10.80
CA ALA A 2 3.91 10.35 10.97
C ALA A 2 3.89 8.83 10.74
N MET A 3 3.18 8.10 11.58
CA MET A 3 3.02 6.65 11.48
C MET A 3 1.91 6.25 10.51
N THR A 4 1.08 7.22 10.09
CA THR A 4 -0.06 6.99 9.19
C THR A 4 0.36 6.31 7.88
N TYR A 5 1.41 6.82 7.22
CA TYR A 5 1.88 6.23 5.97
C TYR A 5 2.38 4.81 6.15
N ARG A 6 3.04 4.55 7.26
CA ARG A 6 3.51 3.20 7.60
C ARG A 6 2.35 2.24 7.83
N ALA A 7 1.33 2.69 8.52
CA ALA A 7 0.12 1.90 8.75
C ALA A 7 -0.64 1.64 7.46
N LEU A 8 -0.77 2.65 6.57
CA LEU A 8 -1.37 2.50 5.25
C LEU A 8 -0.59 1.49 4.40
N SER A 9 0.73 1.58 4.39
CA SER A 9 1.59 0.63 3.69
C SER A 9 1.30 -0.81 4.13
N ARG A 10 1.16 -1.03 5.42
CA ARG A 10 0.84 -2.35 5.98
C ARG A 10 -0.53 -2.86 5.51
N LEU A 11 -1.55 -2.01 5.54
CA LEU A 11 -2.91 -2.38 5.11
C LEU A 11 -2.98 -2.67 3.61
N LEU A 12 -2.12 -2.07 2.81
CA LEU A 12 -2.05 -2.26 1.36
C LEU A 12 -1.07 -3.36 0.95
N SER A 13 -0.41 -4.02 1.89
CA SER A 13 0.51 -5.11 1.62
C SER A 13 -0.23 -6.43 1.41
N TYR A 14 0.42 -7.37 0.72
CA TYR A 14 -0.11 -8.73 0.55
C TYR A 14 -0.38 -9.35 1.93
N PRO A 15 -1.59 -9.86 2.17
CA PRO A 15 -1.97 -10.32 3.52
C PRO A 15 -1.17 -11.51 4.02
N GLU A 16 -0.68 -11.38 5.24
CA GLU A 16 -0.04 -12.44 5.99
C GLU A 16 -0.69 -12.54 7.38
N SER A 17 -0.42 -13.62 8.10
CA SER A 17 -0.99 -13.82 9.44
C SER A 17 -0.71 -12.67 10.39
N LYS A 18 0.48 -12.09 10.31
CA LYS A 18 0.86 -10.94 11.13
C LYS A 18 -0.01 -9.72 10.83
N LEU A 19 -0.32 -9.46 9.56
CA LEU A 19 -1.23 -8.37 9.19
C LEU A 19 -2.65 -8.62 9.72
N GLN A 20 -3.14 -9.85 9.65
CA GLN A 20 -4.45 -10.18 10.20
C GLN A 20 -4.56 -9.84 11.69
N ALA A 21 -3.49 -10.08 12.46
CA ALA A 21 -3.43 -9.75 13.87
C ALA A 21 -3.30 -8.24 14.15
N GLU A 22 -2.70 -7.50 13.23
CA GLU A 22 -2.35 -6.08 13.43
C GLU A 22 -3.24 -5.10 12.66
N ALA A 23 -4.17 -5.57 11.82
CA ALA A 23 -4.94 -4.71 10.94
C ALA A 23 -5.72 -3.61 11.69
N HIS A 24 -6.38 -3.95 12.77
CA HIS A 24 -7.12 -2.96 13.58
C HIS A 24 -6.20 -1.95 14.27
N LEU A 25 -5.01 -2.39 14.70
CA LEU A 25 -4.01 -1.49 15.28
C LEU A 25 -3.55 -0.45 14.25
N CYS A 26 -3.38 -0.85 12.99
CA CYS A 26 -3.05 0.08 11.91
C CYS A 26 -4.13 1.15 11.75
N VAL A 27 -5.40 0.77 11.79
CA VAL A 27 -6.52 1.73 11.68
C VAL A 27 -6.54 2.67 12.89
N ASP A 28 -6.30 2.16 14.10
CA ASP A 28 -6.23 2.99 15.30
C ASP A 28 -5.12 4.03 15.22
N VAL A 29 -3.96 3.66 14.71
CA VAL A 29 -2.85 4.60 14.49
C VAL A 29 -3.23 5.69 13.50
N ILE A 30 -3.84 5.32 12.38
CA ILE A 30 -4.27 6.26 11.35
C ILE A 30 -5.31 7.24 11.91
N GLY A 31 -6.31 6.72 12.62
CA GLY A 31 -7.34 7.56 13.24
C GLY A 31 -6.77 8.50 14.31
N GLY A 32 -5.82 8.02 15.09
CA GLY A 32 -5.22 8.79 16.18
C GLY A 32 -4.36 9.97 15.72
N GLU A 33 -3.71 9.87 14.55
CA GLU A 33 -2.90 10.98 14.03
C GLU A 33 -3.71 12.08 13.35
N GLY A 34 -4.95 11.80 12.96
CA GLY A 34 -5.85 12.81 12.40
C GLY A 34 -5.50 13.32 11.01
N LEU A 35 -4.61 12.65 10.28
CA LEU A 35 -4.20 13.06 8.93
C LEU A 35 -5.18 12.61 7.85
N VAL A 36 -6.04 11.65 8.14
CA VAL A 36 -6.99 11.06 7.21
C VAL A 36 -8.42 11.41 7.66
N PRO A 37 -9.30 11.81 6.74
CA PRO A 37 -10.70 12.11 7.08
C PRO A 37 -11.40 10.93 7.76
N GLU A 38 -12.28 11.22 8.72
CA GLU A 38 -12.99 10.19 9.47
C GLU A 38 -13.76 9.20 8.61
N ARG A 39 -14.37 9.64 7.51
CA ARG A 39 -15.08 8.74 6.59
C ARG A 39 -14.14 7.71 5.96
N ILE A 40 -12.90 8.11 5.69
CA ILE A 40 -11.87 7.20 5.14
C ILE A 40 -11.39 6.25 6.23
N VAL A 41 -11.19 6.74 7.45
CA VAL A 41 -10.86 5.88 8.59
C VAL A 41 -11.94 4.82 8.81
N GLY A 42 -13.21 5.19 8.69
CA GLY A 42 -14.33 4.26 8.77
C GLY A 42 -14.28 3.17 7.69
N SER A 43 -13.94 3.55 6.46
CA SER A 43 -13.75 2.59 5.35
C SER A 43 -12.55 1.68 5.58
N LEU A 44 -11.46 2.21 6.11
CA LEU A 44 -10.29 1.42 6.49
C LEU A 44 -10.61 0.44 7.62
N GLY A 45 -11.48 0.81 8.55
CA GLY A 45 -11.99 -0.07 9.58
C GLY A 45 -12.70 -1.29 9.00
N LYS A 46 -13.51 -1.10 7.97
CA LYS A 46 -14.17 -2.21 7.26
C LYS A 46 -13.16 -3.10 6.54
N LEU A 47 -12.13 -2.52 5.95
CA LEU A 47 -11.04 -3.28 5.35
C LEU A 47 -10.30 -4.11 6.40
N ALA A 48 -9.99 -3.53 7.54
CA ALA A 48 -9.33 -4.23 8.64
C ALA A 48 -10.18 -5.38 9.17
N ASP A 49 -11.51 -5.19 9.30
CA ASP A 49 -12.44 -6.23 9.67
C ASP A 49 -12.40 -7.40 8.68
N HIS A 50 -12.40 -7.08 7.38
CA HIS A 50 -12.33 -8.09 6.33
C HIS A 50 -11.01 -8.87 6.39
N ILE A 51 -9.88 -8.19 6.52
CA ILE A 51 -8.56 -8.83 6.59
C ILE A 51 -8.48 -9.74 7.82
N ALA A 52 -8.92 -9.26 8.98
CA ALA A 52 -8.82 -9.99 10.24
C ALA A 52 -9.76 -11.20 10.32
N ALA A 53 -10.96 -11.09 9.74
CA ALA A 53 -11.99 -12.12 9.83
C ALA A 53 -11.94 -13.16 8.70
N SER A 54 -11.29 -12.85 7.58
CA SER A 54 -11.21 -13.74 6.43
C SER A 54 -10.21 -14.88 6.66
N ASP A 55 -10.47 -16.02 6.04
CA ASP A 55 -9.45 -17.04 5.87
C ASP A 55 -8.24 -16.41 5.12
N LEU A 56 -7.02 -16.78 5.54
CA LEU A 56 -5.81 -16.16 4.98
C LEU A 56 -5.73 -16.35 3.46
N TYR A 57 -6.04 -17.53 2.95
CA TYR A 57 -6.03 -17.78 1.50
C TYR A 57 -7.04 -16.94 0.76
N ASP A 58 -8.23 -16.76 1.31
CA ASP A 58 -9.28 -15.92 0.71
C ASP A 58 -8.86 -14.45 0.70
N ALA A 59 -8.25 -13.97 1.77
CA ALA A 59 -7.72 -12.61 1.84
C ALA A 59 -6.61 -12.39 0.80
N GLN A 60 -5.71 -13.34 0.65
CA GLN A 60 -4.61 -13.28 -0.32
C GLN A 60 -5.13 -13.32 -1.75
N ALA A 61 -6.08 -14.21 -2.05
CA ALA A 61 -6.68 -14.29 -3.38
C ALA A 61 -7.43 -13.00 -3.74
N GLY A 62 -8.17 -12.44 -2.81
CA GLY A 62 -8.87 -11.17 -2.98
C GLY A 62 -7.91 -10.00 -3.25
N TYR A 63 -6.78 -9.97 -2.56
CA TYR A 63 -5.74 -8.98 -2.78
C TYR A 63 -5.19 -9.03 -4.21
N VAL A 64 -4.86 -10.22 -4.69
CA VAL A 64 -4.35 -10.42 -6.05
C VAL A 64 -5.41 -10.01 -7.09
N ASP A 65 -6.66 -10.42 -6.90
CA ASP A 65 -7.75 -10.05 -7.81
C ASP A 65 -7.96 -8.53 -7.85
N LEU A 66 -7.88 -7.86 -6.72
CA LEU A 66 -8.12 -6.42 -6.65
C LEU A 66 -6.93 -5.60 -7.20
N PHE A 67 -5.72 -5.87 -6.75
CA PHE A 67 -4.57 -5.01 -7.03
C PHE A 67 -3.74 -5.43 -8.22
N ASP A 68 -3.59 -6.74 -8.46
CA ASP A 68 -2.72 -7.24 -9.53
C ASP A 68 -3.49 -7.44 -10.84
N ARG A 69 -4.79 -7.74 -10.77
CA ARG A 69 -5.62 -8.02 -11.95
C ARG A 69 -6.52 -6.86 -12.36
N THR A 70 -6.78 -5.93 -11.45
CA THR A 70 -7.62 -4.75 -11.73
C THR A 70 -6.73 -3.52 -11.87
N ARG A 71 -6.42 -3.16 -13.11
CA ARG A 71 -5.46 -2.10 -13.43
C ARG A 71 -5.82 -0.75 -12.83
N SER A 72 -7.10 -0.41 -12.75
CA SER A 72 -7.57 0.88 -12.24
C SER A 72 -7.24 1.12 -10.76
N VAL A 73 -6.93 0.07 -10.01
CA VAL A 73 -6.56 0.17 -8.58
C VAL A 73 -5.15 -0.35 -8.32
N SER A 74 -4.29 -0.43 -9.34
CA SER A 74 -2.90 -0.85 -9.20
C SER A 74 -2.18 -0.03 -8.13
N LEU A 75 -1.37 -0.70 -7.31
CA LEU A 75 -0.54 -0.06 -6.30
C LEU A 75 0.78 0.49 -6.85
N HIS A 76 1.02 0.36 -8.15
CA HIS A 76 2.16 0.96 -8.84
C HIS A 76 1.76 2.33 -9.38
N LEU A 77 2.32 3.39 -8.80
CA LEU A 77 1.96 4.77 -9.12
C LEU A 77 2.08 5.08 -10.62
N TYR A 78 3.17 4.66 -11.25
CA TYR A 78 3.43 4.98 -12.65
C TYR A 78 2.59 4.18 -13.64
N GLU A 79 1.89 3.15 -13.18
CA GLU A 79 0.85 2.49 -13.96
C GLU A 79 -0.28 3.47 -14.31
N HIS A 80 -0.62 4.36 -13.39
CA HIS A 80 -1.67 5.37 -13.57
C HIS A 80 -1.18 6.60 -14.36
N VAL A 81 0.09 6.94 -14.23
CA VAL A 81 0.67 8.17 -14.81
C VAL A 81 1.25 7.91 -16.19
N HIS A 82 2.05 6.86 -16.34
CA HIS A 82 2.80 6.58 -17.56
C HIS A 82 2.27 5.37 -18.34
N GLY A 83 1.58 4.44 -17.67
CA GLY A 83 1.09 3.21 -18.29
C GLY A 83 2.24 2.42 -18.92
N GLU A 84 2.11 2.11 -20.23
CA GLU A 84 3.15 1.43 -21.01
C GLU A 84 4.06 2.41 -21.77
N SER A 85 4.04 3.69 -21.42
CA SER A 85 4.83 4.72 -22.06
C SER A 85 6.33 4.42 -21.98
N ARG A 86 7.08 4.84 -22.99
CA ARG A 86 8.54 4.78 -23.00
C ARG A 86 9.18 5.61 -21.90
N GLU A 87 8.46 6.56 -21.33
CA GLU A 87 8.94 7.41 -20.25
C GLU A 87 8.93 6.71 -18.89
N ARG A 88 8.29 5.54 -18.78
CA ARG A 88 8.18 4.80 -17.54
C ARG A 88 9.56 4.42 -16.97
N GLY A 89 10.47 3.89 -17.80
CA GLY A 89 11.81 3.50 -17.37
C GLY A 89 12.61 4.68 -16.79
N PRO A 90 12.76 5.78 -17.53
CA PRO A 90 13.41 6.99 -16.99
C PRO A 90 12.73 7.54 -15.73
N ALA A 91 11.40 7.47 -15.64
CA ALA A 91 10.67 7.92 -14.46
C ALA A 91 11.00 7.05 -13.23
N MET A 92 11.15 5.74 -13.41
CA MET A 92 11.56 4.84 -12.33
C MET A 92 12.96 5.16 -11.82
N VAL A 93 13.91 5.42 -12.73
CA VAL A 93 15.28 5.82 -12.37
C VAL A 93 15.26 7.12 -11.59
N GLY A 94 14.49 8.11 -12.04
CA GLY A 94 14.33 9.38 -11.35
C GLY A 94 13.77 9.22 -9.93
N LEU A 95 12.84 8.29 -9.74
CA LEU A 95 12.25 8.01 -8.43
C LEU A 95 13.27 7.37 -7.48
N VAL A 96 14.10 6.44 -7.96
CA VAL A 96 15.19 5.86 -7.18
C VAL A 96 16.18 6.94 -6.73
N GLU A 97 16.55 7.84 -7.64
CA GLU A 97 17.44 8.95 -7.32
C GLU A 97 16.85 9.92 -6.30
N LEU A 98 15.54 10.18 -6.40
CA LEU A 98 14.83 10.99 -5.42
C LEU A 98 14.90 10.35 -4.03
N TYR A 99 14.66 9.06 -3.92
CA TYR A 99 14.76 8.35 -2.65
C TYR A 99 16.17 8.45 -2.06
N ARG A 100 17.21 8.22 -2.87
CA ARG A 100 18.60 8.35 -2.42
C ARG A 100 18.93 9.76 -1.94
N SER A 101 18.47 10.78 -2.65
CA SER A 101 18.71 12.18 -2.28
C SER A 101 18.08 12.54 -0.92
N ARG A 102 17.10 11.76 -0.47
CA ARG A 102 16.43 11.92 0.84
C ARG A 102 16.93 10.93 1.89
N GLY A 103 18.01 10.21 1.62
CA GLY A 103 18.60 9.25 2.55
C GLY A 103 17.86 7.93 2.65
N LEU A 104 17.05 7.59 1.64
CA LEU A 104 16.28 6.35 1.60
C LEU A 104 16.87 5.38 0.60
N GLU A 105 16.94 4.12 0.96
CA GLU A 105 17.36 3.03 0.09
C GLU A 105 16.25 2.00 -0.05
N MET A 106 16.12 1.44 -1.24
CA MET A 106 15.19 0.34 -1.47
C MET A 106 15.83 -0.97 -1.02
N GLU A 107 15.15 -1.68 -0.14
CA GLU A 107 15.65 -2.93 0.43
C GLU A 107 15.32 -4.18 -0.38
N VAL A 108 14.38 -4.08 -1.33
CA VAL A 108 13.80 -5.22 -2.00
C VAL A 108 13.73 -5.04 -3.50
N SER A 109 13.38 -6.11 -4.19
CA SER A 109 13.23 -6.18 -5.63
C SER A 109 11.95 -5.51 -6.17
N ASP A 110 11.16 -4.87 -5.33
CA ASP A 110 9.97 -4.13 -5.77
C ASP A 110 10.34 -2.94 -6.64
N LEU A 111 9.43 -2.58 -7.55
CA LEU A 111 9.61 -1.41 -8.39
C LEU A 111 9.50 -0.12 -7.54
N PRO A 112 10.26 0.94 -7.89
CA PRO A 112 10.28 2.17 -7.10
C PRO A 112 8.93 2.85 -6.91
N ASP A 113 7.98 2.64 -7.83
CA ASP A 113 6.64 3.23 -7.77
C ASP A 113 5.61 2.38 -7.02
N TYR A 114 6.00 1.25 -6.45
CA TYR A 114 5.12 0.44 -5.64
C TYR A 114 4.82 1.15 -4.33
N LEU A 115 3.53 1.48 -4.08
CA LEU A 115 3.12 2.33 -2.97
C LEU A 115 3.32 1.72 -1.58
N PRO A 116 3.03 0.43 -1.34
CA PRO A 116 3.33 -0.18 -0.03
C PRO A 116 4.79 -0.21 0.30
#